data_0ded7a8f05a17ca942eb806a18acefb4
#
_entry.id   0ded7a8f05a17ca942eb806a18acefb4
#
_cell.length_a   1.000
_cell.length_b   1.000
_cell.length_c   1.000
_cell.angle_alpha   90.00
_cell.angle_beta   90.00
_cell.angle_gamma   90.00
#
_symmetry.space_group_name_H-M   'P 1'
#
loop_
_entity.id
_entity.type
_entity.pdbx_description
1 polymer ?
#
loop_
_entity_poly.entity_id
_entity_poly.type
_entity_poly.pdbx_seq_one_letter_code
_entity_poly.pdbx_strand_id
1 'polypeptide(L)'
;MNNVIAGIKDSELNDLSLEVIKYRDRISDLFEKVDACMERLQSCYVGEPSRRIANYAENLHISFSTAKDNIKSYADDFATLISKMHENDQYLSSLFLESTEEQQTKIDNNDFSV
;
A
#
# COMPACT_ATOMS: atom_id res chain seq x y z
N MET A 1 -9.32 11.11 -21.18
CA MET A 1 -8.07 11.77 -20.83
C MET A 1 -7.39 11.03 -19.70
N ASN A 2 -6.11 10.78 -19.82
CA ASN A 2 -5.35 10.17 -18.77
C ASN A 2 -5.09 11.18 -17.64
N ASN A 3 -4.47 10.75 -16.58
CA ASN A 3 -4.18 11.56 -15.40
C ASN A 3 -2.99 12.47 -15.63
N VAL A 4 -3.08 13.31 -16.63
CA VAL A 4 -1.96 14.15 -17.04
C VAL A 4 -1.53 15.09 -15.92
N ILE A 5 -2.47 15.60 -15.13
CA ILE A 5 -2.19 16.53 -14.03
C ILE A 5 -1.29 15.88 -12.97
N ALA A 6 -1.62 14.66 -12.56
CA ALA A 6 -0.84 13.91 -11.59
C ALA A 6 0.28 13.09 -12.25
N GLY A 7 0.22 12.91 -13.58
CA GLY A 7 1.20 12.14 -14.31
C GLY A 7 1.08 10.63 -14.16
N ILE A 8 0.01 10.15 -13.52
CA ILE A 8 -0.22 8.71 -13.27
C ILE A 8 -1.59 8.34 -13.80
N LYS A 9 -1.64 7.22 -14.52
CA LYS A 9 -2.90 6.68 -15.03
C LYS A 9 -3.64 5.89 -13.95
N ASP A 10 -4.97 5.90 -14.01
CA ASP A 10 -5.81 5.15 -13.08
C ASP A 10 -5.45 3.66 -13.04
N SER A 11 -5.18 3.08 -14.20
CA SER A 11 -4.78 1.67 -14.28
C SER A 11 -3.48 1.40 -13.54
N GLU A 12 -2.51 2.32 -13.61
CA GLU A 12 -1.24 2.19 -12.90
C GLU A 12 -1.43 2.30 -11.39
N LEU A 13 -2.28 3.21 -10.92
CA LEU A 13 -2.62 3.32 -9.50
C LEU A 13 -3.27 2.05 -8.98
N ASN A 14 -4.20 1.51 -9.75
CA ASN A 14 -4.88 0.27 -9.39
C ASN A 14 -3.89 -0.91 -9.35
N ASP A 15 -3.01 -1.01 -10.32
CA ASP A 15 -1.99 -2.05 -10.38
C ASP A 15 -1.03 -1.96 -9.19
N LEU A 16 -0.62 -0.76 -8.80
CA LEU A 16 0.23 -0.55 -7.64
C LEU A 16 -0.46 -0.98 -6.36
N SER A 17 -1.75 -0.67 -6.21
CA SER A 17 -2.53 -1.09 -5.05
C SER A 17 -2.59 -2.61 -4.94
N LEU A 18 -2.86 -3.30 -6.04
CA LEU A 18 -2.90 -4.75 -6.10
C LEU A 18 -1.53 -5.37 -5.80
N GLU A 19 -0.48 -4.75 -6.29
CA GLU A 19 0.89 -5.20 -6.08
C GLU A 19 1.28 -5.11 -4.60
N VAL A 20 0.93 -4.05 -3.92
CA VAL A 20 1.18 -3.88 -2.48
C VAL A 20 0.46 -4.96 -1.67
N ILE A 21 -0.80 -5.23 -1.99
CA ILE A 21 -1.57 -6.31 -1.35
C ILE A 21 -0.90 -7.66 -1.57
N LYS A 22 -0.41 -7.92 -2.76
CA LYS A 22 0.28 -9.15 -3.12
C LYS A 22 1.56 -9.33 -2.30
N TYR A 23 2.34 -8.29 -2.13
CA TYR A 23 3.55 -8.33 -1.31
C TYR A 23 3.22 -8.51 0.17
N ARG A 24 2.20 -7.85 0.66
CA ARG A 24 1.71 -8.06 2.04
C ARG A 24 1.41 -9.54 2.29
N ASP A 25 0.68 -10.16 1.39
CA ASP A 25 0.30 -11.57 1.53
C ASP A 25 1.51 -12.49 1.46
N ARG A 26 2.48 -12.20 0.60
CA ARG A 26 3.74 -12.97 0.52
C ARG A 26 4.56 -12.88 1.80
N ILE A 27 4.66 -11.71 2.39
CA ILE A 27 5.39 -11.50 3.63
C ILE A 27 4.71 -12.26 4.77
N SER A 28 3.39 -12.20 4.85
CA SER A 28 2.62 -12.96 5.83
C SER A 28 2.85 -14.47 5.70
N ASP A 29 2.84 -14.98 4.48
CA ASP A 29 3.10 -16.37 4.18
C ASP A 29 4.52 -16.80 4.58
N LEU A 30 5.50 -15.95 4.34
CA LEU A 30 6.89 -16.20 4.76
C LEU A 30 7.01 -16.28 6.28
N PHE A 31 6.33 -15.42 7.02
CA PHE A 31 6.34 -15.47 8.48
C PHE A 31 5.72 -16.76 8.99
N GLU A 32 4.64 -17.21 8.40
CA GLU A 32 4.02 -18.50 8.74
C GLU A 32 4.96 -19.67 8.50
N LYS A 33 5.70 -19.65 7.41
CA LYS A 33 6.68 -20.69 7.08
C LYS A 33 7.83 -20.72 8.09
N VAL A 34 8.31 -19.56 8.51
CA VAL A 34 9.36 -19.46 9.53
C VAL A 34 8.84 -19.98 10.87
N ASP A 35 7.62 -19.62 11.27
CA ASP A 35 6.99 -20.16 12.47
C ASP A 35 6.93 -21.70 12.44
N ALA A 36 6.53 -22.27 11.32
CA ALA A 36 6.47 -23.71 11.14
C ALA A 36 7.87 -24.36 11.27
N CYS A 37 8.89 -23.71 10.72
CA CYS A 37 10.27 -24.17 10.88
C CYS A 37 10.73 -24.14 12.33
N MET A 38 10.35 -23.12 13.09
CA MET A 38 10.69 -23.00 14.50
C MET A 38 10.01 -24.09 15.34
N GLU A 39 8.76 -24.41 15.04
CA GLU A 39 8.05 -25.50 15.68
C GLU A 39 8.74 -26.82 15.42
N ARG A 40 9.17 -27.09 14.20
CA ARG A 40 9.91 -28.29 13.83
C ARG A 40 11.25 -28.37 14.56
N LEU A 41 11.95 -27.25 14.64
CA LEU A 41 13.22 -27.19 15.36
C LEU A 41 13.02 -27.47 16.84
N GLN A 42 11.99 -26.92 17.44
CA GLN A 42 11.64 -27.17 18.83
C GLN A 42 11.39 -28.66 19.10
N SER A 43 10.73 -29.34 18.18
CA SER A 43 10.43 -30.77 18.31
C SER A 43 11.66 -31.66 18.20
N CYS A 44 12.80 -31.17 17.70
CA CYS A 44 14.03 -31.91 17.56
C CYS A 44 14.83 -32.00 18.87
N TYR A 45 14.46 -31.25 19.90
CA TYR A 45 15.20 -31.14 21.14
C TYR A 45 14.29 -31.44 22.33
N VAL A 46 14.90 -31.81 23.43
CA VAL A 46 14.21 -32.04 24.71
C VAL A 46 14.96 -31.32 25.83
N GLY A 47 14.28 -31.09 26.95
CA GLY A 47 14.86 -30.45 28.12
C GLY A 47 15.15 -28.97 27.94
N GLU A 48 16.28 -28.52 28.49
CA GLU A 48 16.66 -27.12 28.51
C GLU A 48 16.81 -26.50 27.11
N PRO A 49 17.46 -27.18 26.13
CA PRO A 49 17.53 -26.64 24.78
C PRO A 49 16.16 -26.43 24.16
N SER A 50 15.22 -27.34 24.35
CA SER A 50 13.86 -27.21 23.84
C SER A 50 13.16 -25.97 24.42
N ARG A 51 13.34 -25.74 25.72
CA ARG A 51 12.76 -24.59 26.41
C ARG A 51 13.31 -23.27 25.86
N ARG A 52 14.62 -23.19 25.62
CA ARG A 52 15.26 -22.01 25.05
C ARG A 52 14.75 -21.74 23.64
N ILE A 53 14.60 -22.78 22.83
CA ILE A 53 14.06 -22.67 21.48
C ILE A 53 12.61 -22.20 21.55
N ALA A 54 11.81 -22.74 22.46
CA ALA A 54 10.42 -22.34 22.64
C ALA A 54 10.30 -20.84 23.00
N ASN A 55 11.13 -20.39 23.93
CA ASN A 55 11.12 -18.97 24.32
C ASN A 55 11.54 -18.06 23.17
N TYR A 56 12.55 -18.45 22.41
CA TYR A 56 12.98 -17.70 21.24
C TYR A 56 11.89 -17.67 20.16
N ALA A 57 11.25 -18.81 19.91
CA ALA A 57 10.18 -18.94 18.94
C ALA A 57 8.98 -18.08 19.33
N GLU A 58 8.62 -18.02 20.61
CA GLU A 58 7.54 -17.16 21.09
C GLU A 58 7.84 -15.69 20.86
N ASN A 59 9.04 -15.25 21.19
CA ASN A 59 9.47 -13.87 20.96
C ASN A 59 9.45 -13.53 19.46
N LEU A 60 9.91 -14.45 18.64
CA LEU A 60 9.92 -14.29 17.19
C LEU A 60 8.49 -14.22 16.65
N HIS A 61 7.60 -15.06 17.15
CA HIS A 61 6.19 -15.06 16.76
C HIS A 61 5.52 -13.72 17.10
N ILE A 62 5.78 -13.17 18.29
CA ILE A 62 5.28 -11.85 18.69
C ILE A 62 5.81 -10.78 17.74
N SER A 63 7.10 -10.81 17.42
CA SER A 63 7.71 -9.87 16.49
C SER A 63 7.07 -9.98 15.10
N PHE A 64 6.82 -11.18 14.62
CA PHE A 64 6.16 -11.40 13.33
C PHE A 64 4.72 -10.90 13.34
N SER A 65 3.99 -11.16 14.42
CA SER A 65 2.62 -10.69 14.56
C SER A 65 2.55 -9.16 14.49
N THR A 66 3.45 -8.48 15.20
CA THR A 66 3.56 -7.03 15.16
C THR A 66 3.92 -6.54 13.76
N ALA A 67 4.88 -7.18 13.11
CA ALA A 67 5.30 -6.83 11.76
C ALA A 67 4.18 -7.04 10.75
N LYS A 68 3.42 -8.13 10.86
CA LYS A 68 2.26 -8.40 9.99
C LYS A 68 1.20 -7.32 10.14
N ASP A 69 0.90 -6.92 11.37
CA ASP A 69 -0.07 -5.86 11.64
C ASP A 69 0.40 -4.54 11.06
N ASN A 70 1.67 -4.21 11.21
CA ASN A 70 2.26 -3.00 10.64
C ASN A 70 2.21 -3.00 9.11
N ILE A 71 2.55 -4.12 8.50
CA ILE A 71 2.53 -4.27 7.04
C ILE A 71 1.09 -4.15 6.52
N LYS A 72 0.14 -4.75 7.22
CA LYS A 72 -1.27 -4.63 6.88
C LYS A 72 -1.73 -3.17 6.97
N SER A 73 -1.35 -2.49 8.05
CA SER A 73 -1.67 -1.08 8.24
C SER A 73 -1.06 -0.21 7.13
N TYR A 74 0.20 -0.44 6.78
CA TYR A 74 0.85 0.29 5.69
C TYR A 74 0.19 0.01 4.34
N ALA A 75 -0.21 -1.22 4.09
CA ALA A 75 -0.91 -1.58 2.85
C ALA A 75 -2.27 -0.88 2.77
N ASP A 76 -3.01 -0.85 3.88
CA ASP A 76 -4.30 -0.16 3.97
C ASP A 76 -4.12 1.35 3.80
N ASP A 77 -3.11 1.94 4.44
CA ASP A 77 -2.78 3.35 4.30
C ASP A 77 -2.39 3.69 2.86
N PHE A 78 -1.62 2.82 2.22
CA PHE A 78 -1.21 3.00 0.84
C PHE A 78 -2.43 2.94 -0.10
N ALA A 79 -3.31 1.98 0.10
CA ALA A 79 -4.55 1.87 -0.68
C ALA A 79 -5.44 3.11 -0.50
N THR A 80 -5.52 3.62 0.73
CA THR A 80 -6.25 4.85 1.03
C THR A 80 -5.61 6.05 0.33
N LEU A 81 -4.28 6.15 0.37
CA LEU A 81 -3.56 7.21 -0.32
C LEU A 81 -3.82 7.18 -1.82
N ILE A 82 -3.75 6.01 -2.43
CA ILE A 82 -4.03 5.84 -3.86
C ILE A 82 -5.45 6.26 -4.19
N SER A 83 -6.42 5.87 -3.37
CA SER A 83 -7.82 6.25 -3.56
C SER A 83 -8.00 7.76 -3.49
N LYS A 84 -7.36 8.41 -2.51
CA LYS A 84 -7.38 9.87 -2.37
C LYS A 84 -6.71 10.57 -3.53
N MET A 85 -5.61 10.03 -4.01
CA MET A 85 -4.93 10.60 -5.18
C MET A 85 -5.80 10.49 -6.42
N HIS A 86 -6.51 9.38 -6.58
CA HIS A 86 -7.45 9.19 -7.67
C HIS A 86 -8.60 10.20 -7.61
N GLU A 87 -9.21 10.37 -6.45
CA GLU A 87 -10.27 11.35 -6.24
C GLU A 87 -9.78 12.77 -6.49
N ASN A 88 -8.59 13.10 -5.99
CA ASN A 88 -7.95 14.39 -6.20
C ASN A 88 -7.68 14.65 -7.67
N ASP A 89 -7.21 13.64 -8.37
CA ASP A 89 -6.92 13.73 -9.79
C ASP A 89 -8.18 14.01 -10.60
N GLN A 90 -9.27 13.33 -10.28
CA GLN A 90 -10.57 13.58 -10.90
C GLN A 90 -11.06 14.99 -10.59
N TYR A 91 -10.92 15.43 -9.36
CA TYR A 91 -11.32 16.77 -8.95
C TYR A 91 -10.51 17.85 -9.67
N LEU A 92 -9.19 17.68 -9.70
CA LEU A 92 -8.29 18.60 -10.39
C LEU A 92 -8.56 18.63 -11.89
N SER A 93 -8.83 17.49 -12.49
CA SER A 93 -9.21 17.42 -13.91
C SER A 93 -10.50 18.18 -14.17
N SER A 94 -11.49 18.05 -13.32
CA SER A 94 -12.75 18.76 -13.39
C SER A 94 -12.52 20.28 -13.31
N LEU A 95 -11.73 20.73 -12.34
CA LEU A 95 -11.39 22.15 -12.20
C LEU A 95 -10.61 22.67 -13.41
N PHE A 96 -9.71 21.87 -13.92
CA PHE A 96 -8.93 22.24 -15.10
C PHE A 96 -9.82 22.42 -16.32
N LEU A 97 -10.78 21.54 -16.53
CA LEU A 97 -11.73 21.66 -17.64
C LEU A 97 -12.60 22.90 -17.50
N GLU A 98 -13.12 23.17 -16.32
CA GLU A 98 -13.87 24.38 -16.02
C GLU A 98 -13.04 25.63 -16.30
N SER A 99 -11.82 25.65 -15.79
CA SER A 99 -10.90 26.76 -15.98
C SER A 99 -10.59 26.97 -17.46
N THR A 100 -10.42 25.91 -18.21
CA THR A 100 -10.18 25.96 -19.64
C THR A 100 -11.37 26.58 -20.39
N GLU A 101 -12.59 26.18 -20.03
CA GLU A 101 -13.81 26.75 -20.62
C GLU A 101 -13.93 28.22 -20.29
N GLU A 102 -13.67 28.62 -19.06
CA GLU A 102 -13.68 30.04 -18.67
C GLU A 102 -12.65 30.86 -19.43
N GLN A 103 -11.45 30.34 -19.59
CA GLN A 103 -10.39 30.98 -20.34
C GLN A 103 -10.77 31.12 -21.80
N GLN A 104 -11.38 30.14 -22.39
CA GLN A 104 -11.84 30.18 -23.77
C GLN A 104 -12.89 31.27 -23.94
N THR A 105 -13.80 31.40 -23.03
CA THR A 105 -14.82 32.43 -23.02
C THR A 105 -14.18 33.83 -22.95
N LYS A 106 -13.19 34.01 -22.09
CA LYS A 106 -12.45 35.26 -21.93
C LYS A 106 -11.70 35.62 -23.20
N ILE A 107 -11.08 34.67 -23.85
CA ILE A 107 -10.37 34.88 -25.11
C ILE A 107 -11.35 35.34 -26.18
N ASP A 108 -12.50 34.67 -26.29
CA ASP A 108 -13.53 35.02 -27.27
C ASP A 108 -14.08 36.42 -27.07
N ASN A 109 -14.13 36.90 -25.85
CA ASN A 109 -14.60 38.25 -25.50
C ASN A 109 -13.50 39.29 -25.46
N ASN A 110 -12.28 38.97 -25.85
CA ASN A 110 -11.10 39.82 -25.72
C ASN A 110 -10.82 40.25 -24.29
N ASP A 111 -11.30 39.49 -23.34
CA ASP A 111 -11.05 39.72 -21.92
C ASP A 111 -9.94 38.81 -21.47
N PHE A 112 -8.82 38.91 -22.13
CA PHE A 112 -7.65 38.09 -21.81
C PHE A 112 -6.75 38.89 -20.88
N SER A 113 -6.55 38.34 -19.71
CA SER A 113 -5.70 38.89 -18.69
C SER A 113 -4.72 37.86 -18.23
N VAL A 114 -3.46 38.12 -18.28
CA VAL A 114 -2.42 37.20 -17.91
C VAL A 114 -2.24 37.19 -16.40
#